data_5a4b62555630edbf2b9347cc99aaab0d
#
_entry.id   5a4b62555630edbf2b9347cc99aaab0d
#
_cell.length_a   1.000
_cell.length_b   1.000
_cell.length_c   1.000
_cell.angle_alpha   90.00
_cell.angle_beta   90.00
_cell.angle_gamma   90.00
#
_symmetry.space_group_name_H-M   'P 1'
#
loop_
_entity.id
_entity.type
_entity.pdbx_description
1 polymer ?
#
loop_
_entity_poly.entity_id
_entity_poly.type
_entity_poly.pdbx_seq_one_letter_code
_entity_poly.pdbx_strand_id
1 'polypeptide(L)'
;VTNSTETTTNASSDGQRTLRVATRGSKLAQTQAGHMRDALIDAGYPAELTIVTTAGDLSQAPVERIGVGVFTTAIRQSVFDGEADVAVHSFKDLPTAAEPRTHLVIPAREDRREALIARDGMTLAELPEGAKVGTSAPRRISQLKALRPDLDIRPLRGNIDSRMGRVTSGELDAVVLAFAGLTRVGLGANATQVFDPAEFMPAPAQGALAVECRAEDEYAREAVDKLVSVDDTTCATAERTVLAVLEAGCTAPVAATATIDGGQITLRGGVFALDGYAQLVEEAVGTDPVELGHVVAQKLFDGGAARFL
;
A
#
# COMPACT_ATOMS: atom_id res chain seq x y z
N VAL A 1 -30.04 -1.64 39.84
CA VAL A 1 -29.25 -2.77 39.34
C VAL A 1 -28.27 -2.17 38.33
N THR A 2 -27.08 -1.86 38.81
CA THR A 2 -25.96 -1.32 38.01
C THR A 2 -25.20 -2.51 37.44
N ASN A 3 -25.22 -2.68 36.11
CA ASN A 3 -24.39 -3.62 35.41
C ASN A 3 -23.02 -2.95 35.16
N SER A 4 -22.03 -3.32 35.94
CA SER A 4 -20.62 -3.00 35.69
C SER A 4 -20.10 -3.99 34.67
N THR A 5 -19.80 -3.52 33.47
CA THR A 5 -19.08 -4.30 32.45
C THR A 5 -17.60 -4.37 32.89
N GLU A 6 -17.20 -5.49 33.44
CA GLU A 6 -15.79 -5.80 33.69
C GLU A 6 -15.06 -5.98 32.36
N THR A 7 -14.16 -5.06 32.09
CA THR A 7 -13.18 -5.19 31.00
C THR A 7 -12.15 -6.22 31.44
N THR A 8 -12.22 -7.43 30.89
CA THR A 8 -11.27 -8.50 31.14
C THR A 8 -9.94 -8.15 30.49
N THR A 9 -8.99 -7.67 31.29
CA THR A 9 -7.58 -7.55 30.89
C THR A 9 -6.96 -8.94 30.87
N ASN A 10 -6.70 -9.47 29.69
CA ASN A 10 -5.93 -10.69 29.52
C ASN A 10 -4.45 -10.37 29.78
N ALA A 11 -3.97 -10.61 31.00
CA ALA A 11 -2.54 -10.55 31.34
C ALA A 11 -1.88 -11.88 30.97
N SER A 12 -0.81 -11.84 30.18
CA SER A 12 0.10 -12.97 29.99
C SER A 12 0.82 -13.31 31.28
N SER A 13 1.42 -14.52 31.39
CA SER A 13 2.02 -15.09 32.60
C SER A 13 3.15 -14.27 33.26
N ASP A 14 3.63 -13.20 32.60
CA ASP A 14 4.67 -12.28 33.09
C ASP A 14 4.12 -10.88 33.48
N GLY A 15 2.80 -10.67 33.52
CA GLY A 15 2.23 -9.37 33.86
C GLY A 15 2.31 -8.31 32.75
N GLN A 16 2.82 -8.64 31.57
CA GLN A 16 2.84 -7.76 30.40
C GLN A 16 1.47 -7.75 29.70
N ARG A 17 1.04 -6.57 29.21
CA ARG A 17 -0.17 -6.41 28.42
C ARG A 17 0.02 -7.04 27.03
N THR A 18 -0.91 -7.91 26.62
CA THR A 18 -0.96 -8.41 25.23
C THR A 18 -1.51 -7.35 24.29
N LEU A 19 -0.76 -7.00 23.25
CA LEU A 19 -1.17 -6.04 22.22
C LEU A 19 -2.15 -6.69 21.24
N ARG A 20 -3.30 -6.07 21.03
CA ARG A 20 -4.31 -6.49 20.04
C ARG A 20 -4.04 -5.78 18.73
N VAL A 21 -3.64 -6.55 17.71
CA VAL A 21 -3.28 -6.05 16.37
C VAL A 21 -4.50 -6.15 15.47
N ALA A 22 -5.10 -5.01 15.15
CA ALA A 22 -6.29 -4.92 14.31
C ALA A 22 -5.96 -5.20 12.84
N THR A 23 -6.79 -6.04 12.21
CA THR A 23 -6.68 -6.35 10.78
C THR A 23 -8.05 -6.67 10.19
N ARG A 24 -8.15 -6.61 8.85
CA ARG A 24 -9.33 -7.05 8.10
C ARG A 24 -9.35 -8.56 7.91
N GLY A 25 -10.53 -9.10 7.58
CA GLY A 25 -10.73 -10.53 7.33
C GLY A 25 -10.09 -11.09 6.06
N SER A 26 -9.56 -10.25 5.14
CA SER A 26 -8.94 -10.76 3.91
C SER A 26 -7.61 -11.47 4.19
N LYS A 27 -7.29 -12.53 3.42
CA LYS A 27 -6.05 -13.30 3.56
C LYS A 27 -4.79 -12.42 3.58
N LEU A 28 -4.68 -11.48 2.63
CA LEU A 28 -3.53 -10.57 2.58
C LEU A 28 -3.43 -9.70 3.84
N ALA A 29 -4.55 -9.11 4.30
CA ALA A 29 -4.54 -8.27 5.49
C ALA A 29 -4.13 -9.07 6.74
N GLN A 30 -4.68 -10.27 6.92
CA GLN A 30 -4.30 -11.15 8.02
C GLN A 30 -2.83 -11.58 7.95
N THR A 31 -2.31 -11.87 6.75
CA THR A 31 -0.88 -12.19 6.57
C THR A 31 0.01 -10.99 6.94
N GLN A 32 -0.34 -9.78 6.49
CA GLN A 32 0.39 -8.57 6.81
C GLN A 32 0.40 -8.28 8.31
N ALA A 33 -0.75 -8.34 8.95
CA ALA A 33 -0.86 -8.13 10.40
C ALA A 33 -0.21 -9.27 11.19
N GLY A 34 -0.26 -10.50 10.69
CA GLY A 34 0.42 -11.66 11.26
C GLY A 34 1.93 -11.47 11.32
N HIS A 35 2.56 -10.98 10.23
CA HIS A 35 3.98 -10.66 10.22
C HIS A 35 4.32 -9.58 11.27
N MET A 36 3.49 -8.56 11.43
CA MET A 36 3.72 -7.51 12.44
C MET A 36 3.52 -8.03 13.87
N ARG A 37 2.48 -8.86 14.10
CA ARG A 37 2.28 -9.57 15.38
C ARG A 37 3.51 -10.39 15.74
N ASP A 38 4.01 -11.19 14.82
CA ASP A 38 5.17 -12.07 15.06
C ASP A 38 6.41 -11.22 15.34
N ALA A 39 6.65 -10.15 14.60
CA ALA A 39 7.76 -9.23 14.85
C ALA A 39 7.64 -8.51 16.21
N LEU A 40 6.44 -8.17 16.68
CA LEU A 40 6.22 -7.63 18.04
C LEU A 40 6.55 -8.67 19.10
N ILE A 41 6.13 -9.93 18.90
CA ILE A 41 6.45 -11.04 19.82
C ILE A 41 7.96 -11.27 19.88
N ASP A 42 8.64 -11.28 18.72
CA ASP A 42 10.09 -11.45 18.64
C ASP A 42 10.84 -10.28 19.32
N ALA A 43 10.24 -9.08 19.32
CA ALA A 43 10.74 -7.91 20.05
C ALA A 43 10.43 -7.92 21.56
N GLY A 44 9.75 -8.96 22.06
CA GLY A 44 9.44 -9.15 23.49
C GLY A 44 8.09 -8.58 23.94
N TYR A 45 7.20 -8.21 23.01
CA TYR A 45 5.86 -7.69 23.30
C TYR A 45 4.79 -8.72 22.91
N PRO A 46 4.08 -9.32 23.88
CA PRO A 46 2.99 -10.25 23.59
C PRO A 46 1.95 -9.58 22.66
N ALA A 47 1.55 -10.27 21.59
CA ALA A 47 0.61 -9.72 20.62
C ALA A 47 -0.30 -10.80 20.04
N GLU A 48 -1.54 -10.41 19.71
CA GLU A 48 -2.55 -11.26 19.07
C GLU A 48 -3.30 -10.51 17.97
N LEU A 49 -3.89 -11.23 17.02
CA LEU A 49 -4.69 -10.62 15.96
C LEU A 49 -6.13 -10.39 16.42
N THR A 50 -6.68 -9.22 16.09
CA THR A 50 -8.09 -8.87 16.25
C THR A 50 -8.69 -8.57 14.89
N ILE A 51 -9.68 -9.37 14.46
CA ILE A 51 -10.35 -9.17 13.17
C ILE A 51 -11.43 -8.09 13.31
N VAL A 52 -11.27 -7.02 12.53
CA VAL A 52 -12.26 -5.93 12.45
C VAL A 52 -13.03 -6.06 11.15
N THR A 53 -14.37 -6.19 11.27
CA THR A 53 -15.25 -6.22 10.10
C THR A 53 -15.55 -4.79 9.67
N THR A 54 -15.22 -4.46 8.42
CA THR A 54 -15.45 -3.12 7.87
C THR A 54 -16.68 -3.08 6.96
N ALA A 55 -17.34 -1.93 6.85
CA ALA A 55 -18.44 -1.75 5.91
C ALA A 55 -18.02 -2.02 4.45
N GLY A 56 -16.75 -1.81 4.13
CA GLY A 56 -16.17 -2.14 2.82
C GLY A 56 -16.04 -3.64 2.57
N ASP A 57 -15.90 -4.46 3.61
CA ASP A 57 -15.86 -5.92 3.49
C ASP A 57 -17.26 -6.49 3.21
N LEU A 58 -18.32 -5.79 3.62
CA LEU A 58 -19.72 -6.17 3.40
C LEU A 58 -20.28 -5.63 2.07
N SER A 59 -19.63 -4.68 1.43
CA SER A 59 -20.12 -4.01 0.23
C SER A 59 -19.44 -4.50 -1.04
N GLN A 60 -20.25 -4.83 -2.06
CA GLN A 60 -19.78 -5.11 -3.43
C GLN A 60 -19.78 -3.85 -4.32
N ALA A 61 -20.13 -2.68 -3.77
CA ALA A 61 -20.18 -1.44 -4.53
C ALA A 61 -18.79 -0.97 -4.99
N PRO A 62 -18.68 -0.18 -6.05
CA PRO A 62 -17.43 0.46 -6.50
C PRO A 62 -16.73 1.25 -5.39
N VAL A 63 -15.38 1.14 -5.25
CA VAL A 63 -14.60 1.87 -4.21
C VAL A 63 -14.82 3.37 -4.34
N GLU A 64 -15.01 3.88 -5.56
CA GLU A 64 -15.35 5.29 -5.82
C GLU A 64 -16.69 5.71 -5.16
N ARG A 65 -17.61 4.76 -4.97
CA ARG A 65 -18.90 4.98 -4.28
C ARG A 65 -18.84 4.75 -2.78
N ILE A 66 -17.89 3.93 -2.32
CA ILE A 66 -17.71 3.61 -0.89
C ILE A 66 -16.83 4.65 -0.20
N GLY A 67 -16.03 5.39 -0.98
CA GLY A 67 -15.07 6.41 -0.51
C GLY A 67 -13.68 5.85 -0.22
N VAL A 68 -12.67 6.68 -0.51
CA VAL A 68 -11.27 6.41 -0.17
C VAL A 68 -11.14 6.38 1.36
N GLY A 69 -10.58 5.33 1.91
CA GLY A 69 -10.29 5.24 3.34
C GLY A 69 -11.32 4.50 4.20
N VAL A 70 -12.44 4.00 3.65
CA VAL A 70 -13.44 3.23 4.44
C VAL A 70 -12.81 2.06 5.20
N PHE A 71 -11.82 1.39 4.58
CA PHE A 71 -11.11 0.29 5.23
C PHE A 71 -10.15 0.77 6.33
N THR A 72 -9.47 1.88 6.12
CA THR A 72 -8.53 2.45 7.08
C THR A 72 -9.26 3.09 8.26
N THR A 73 -10.37 3.77 8.00
CA THR A 73 -11.19 4.44 9.02
C THR A 73 -11.70 3.45 10.08
N ALA A 74 -12.28 2.32 9.66
CA ALA A 74 -12.80 1.33 10.61
C ALA A 74 -11.70 0.69 11.47
N ILE A 75 -10.54 0.37 10.88
CA ILE A 75 -9.40 -0.17 11.62
C ILE A 75 -8.84 0.88 12.59
N ARG A 76 -8.67 2.13 12.18
CA ARG A 76 -8.26 3.23 13.08
C ARG A 76 -9.26 3.44 14.21
N GLN A 77 -10.56 3.40 13.89
CA GLN A 77 -11.60 3.60 14.89
C GLN A 77 -11.54 2.53 15.99
N SER A 78 -11.30 1.26 15.65
CA SER A 78 -11.14 0.19 16.66
C SER A 78 -9.95 0.45 17.61
N VAL A 79 -8.89 1.12 17.12
CA VAL A 79 -7.75 1.53 17.97
C VAL A 79 -8.15 2.70 18.88
N PHE A 80 -8.90 3.69 18.36
CA PHE A 80 -9.36 4.83 19.16
C PHE A 80 -10.40 4.44 20.21
N ASP A 81 -11.26 3.47 19.91
CA ASP A 81 -12.28 2.95 20.82
C ASP A 81 -11.69 1.98 21.87
N GLY A 82 -10.38 1.68 21.77
CA GLY A 82 -9.71 0.77 22.69
C GLY A 82 -10.08 -0.72 22.48
N GLU A 83 -10.69 -1.05 21.35
CA GLU A 83 -10.95 -2.44 20.93
C GLU A 83 -9.68 -3.13 20.44
N ALA A 84 -8.73 -2.36 19.90
CA ALA A 84 -7.41 -2.79 19.51
C ALA A 84 -6.35 -1.78 20.01
N ASP A 85 -5.08 -2.18 19.95
CA ASP A 85 -3.95 -1.37 20.40
C ASP A 85 -3.07 -0.93 19.23
N VAL A 86 -2.99 -1.75 18.19
CA VAL A 86 -2.17 -1.53 17.00
C VAL A 86 -3.01 -1.78 15.76
N ALA A 87 -2.83 -0.97 14.71
CA ALA A 87 -3.43 -1.13 13.39
C ALA A 87 -2.36 -1.38 12.34
N VAL A 88 -2.61 -2.27 11.39
CA VAL A 88 -1.70 -2.56 10.27
C VAL A 88 -2.39 -2.27 8.95
N HIS A 89 -1.73 -1.45 8.13
CA HIS A 89 -2.25 -1.02 6.82
C HIS A 89 -1.21 -1.21 5.72
N SER A 90 -1.66 -1.42 4.49
CA SER A 90 -0.82 -1.12 3.32
C SER A 90 -0.64 0.40 3.23
N PHE A 91 0.60 0.90 3.32
CA PHE A 91 0.84 2.34 3.48
C PHE A 91 0.33 3.17 2.29
N LYS A 92 0.37 2.63 1.08
CA LYS A 92 -0.17 3.28 -0.12
C LYS A 92 -1.67 3.58 -0.06
N ASP A 93 -2.42 2.88 0.80
CA ASP A 93 -3.88 3.00 0.91
C ASP A 93 -4.30 3.97 2.04
N LEU A 94 -3.35 4.44 2.86
CA LEU A 94 -3.60 5.46 3.87
C LEU A 94 -3.76 6.85 3.22
N PRO A 95 -4.65 7.72 3.76
CA PRO A 95 -4.70 9.13 3.38
C PRO A 95 -3.33 9.80 3.53
N THR A 96 -3.05 10.83 2.74
CA THR A 96 -1.81 11.62 2.84
C THR A 96 -1.81 12.55 4.06
N ALA A 97 -2.99 12.98 4.49
CA ALA A 97 -3.15 13.79 5.70
C ALA A 97 -2.73 13.00 6.95
N ALA A 98 -1.91 13.61 7.79
CA ALA A 98 -1.52 13.04 9.07
C ALA A 98 -2.73 12.92 10.02
N GLU A 99 -2.75 11.86 10.82
CA GLU A 99 -3.71 11.69 11.91
C GLU A 99 -2.98 11.94 13.25
N PRO A 100 -3.18 13.09 13.88
CA PRO A 100 -2.37 13.48 15.04
C PRO A 100 -2.60 12.61 16.29
N ARG A 101 -3.67 11.82 16.31
CA ARG A 101 -3.97 10.90 17.42
C ARG A 101 -3.20 9.58 17.31
N THR A 102 -2.49 9.34 16.20
CA THR A 102 -1.72 8.11 16.00
C THR A 102 -0.22 8.37 16.00
N HIS A 103 0.53 7.40 16.53
CA HIS A 103 1.94 7.21 16.29
C HIS A 103 2.10 6.16 15.19
N LEU A 104 2.75 6.52 14.10
CA LEU A 104 2.89 5.69 12.90
C LEU A 104 4.35 5.35 12.66
N VAL A 105 4.63 4.07 12.43
CA VAL A 105 5.95 3.57 12.06
C VAL A 105 5.90 2.77 10.76
N ILE A 106 7.03 2.74 10.04
CA ILE A 106 7.20 1.97 8.81
C ILE A 106 8.23 0.86 9.08
N PRO A 107 7.81 -0.41 9.09
CA PRO A 107 8.72 -1.55 9.16
C PRO A 107 9.47 -1.78 7.84
N ALA A 108 10.35 -2.78 7.83
CA ALA A 108 11.04 -3.22 6.62
C ALA A 108 10.06 -3.44 5.47
N ARG A 109 10.37 -2.82 4.32
CA ARG A 109 9.54 -2.76 3.13
C ARG A 109 9.74 -4.00 2.27
N GLU A 110 8.65 -4.55 1.79
CA GLU A 110 8.65 -5.60 0.78
C GLU A 110 8.90 -4.99 -0.62
N ASP A 111 9.20 -5.84 -1.61
CA ASP A 111 9.48 -5.43 -2.98
C ASP A 111 8.36 -4.53 -3.54
N ARG A 112 8.71 -3.29 -3.89
CA ARG A 112 7.79 -2.25 -4.35
C ARG A 112 7.31 -2.41 -5.78
N ARG A 113 7.94 -3.32 -6.56
CA ARG A 113 7.68 -3.45 -7.99
C ARG A 113 6.25 -3.89 -8.30
N GLU A 114 5.84 -3.63 -9.52
CA GLU A 114 4.64 -4.19 -10.10
C GLU A 114 4.94 -5.56 -10.73
N ALA A 115 3.94 -6.42 -10.77
CA ALA A 115 4.06 -7.75 -11.37
C ALA A 115 2.92 -8.01 -12.32
N LEU A 116 3.24 -8.63 -13.47
CA LEU A 116 2.28 -9.20 -14.40
C LEU A 116 2.09 -10.69 -14.07
N ILE A 117 0.86 -11.12 -14.05
CA ILE A 117 0.49 -12.53 -14.06
C ILE A 117 -0.27 -12.76 -15.36
N ALA A 118 0.32 -13.45 -16.32
CA ALA A 118 -0.26 -13.70 -17.61
C ALA A 118 -0.47 -15.21 -17.83
N ARG A 119 -1.45 -15.55 -18.69
CA ARG A 119 -1.58 -16.93 -19.17
C ARG A 119 -0.31 -17.36 -19.91
N ASP A 120 -0.06 -18.64 -19.92
CA ASP A 120 1.02 -19.29 -20.68
C ASP A 120 2.43 -18.78 -20.35
N GLY A 121 2.61 -18.10 -19.18
CA GLY A 121 3.89 -17.56 -18.74
C GLY A 121 4.37 -16.33 -19.53
N MET A 122 3.50 -15.67 -20.30
CA MET A 122 3.87 -14.56 -21.18
C MET A 122 4.31 -13.31 -20.40
N THR A 123 5.25 -12.59 -20.97
CA THR A 123 5.58 -11.21 -20.59
C THR A 123 4.61 -10.21 -21.24
N LEU A 124 4.67 -8.93 -20.83
CA LEU A 124 3.85 -7.88 -21.44
C LEU A 124 4.08 -7.75 -22.96
N ALA A 125 5.33 -7.91 -23.39
CA ALA A 125 5.69 -7.83 -24.81
C ALA A 125 5.16 -9.01 -25.63
N GLU A 126 5.03 -10.19 -25.02
CA GLU A 126 4.57 -11.43 -25.68
C GLU A 126 3.04 -11.55 -25.72
N LEU A 127 2.31 -10.71 -24.96
CA LEU A 127 0.85 -10.72 -25.04
C LEU A 127 0.36 -10.38 -26.46
N PRO A 128 -0.64 -11.11 -26.99
CA PRO A 128 -1.18 -10.84 -28.31
C PRO A 128 -1.81 -9.45 -28.41
N GLU A 129 -1.93 -8.95 -29.64
CA GLU A 129 -2.66 -7.69 -29.91
C GLU A 129 -4.11 -7.79 -29.39
N GLY A 130 -4.58 -6.74 -28.71
CA GLY A 130 -5.91 -6.72 -28.12
C GLY A 130 -6.07 -7.59 -26.86
N ALA A 131 -4.97 -8.10 -26.26
CA ALA A 131 -5.04 -8.91 -25.05
C ALA A 131 -5.76 -8.16 -23.91
N LYS A 132 -6.60 -8.91 -23.18
CA LYS A 132 -7.39 -8.39 -22.06
C LYS A 132 -6.54 -8.35 -20.80
N VAL A 133 -6.19 -7.14 -20.33
CA VAL A 133 -5.38 -6.96 -19.14
C VAL A 133 -6.20 -6.32 -18.01
N GLY A 134 -6.30 -7.01 -16.87
CA GLY A 134 -7.09 -6.57 -15.72
C GLY A 134 -6.33 -5.60 -14.81
N THR A 135 -6.83 -4.39 -14.64
CA THR A 135 -6.44 -3.44 -13.60
C THR A 135 -7.47 -2.32 -13.46
N SER A 136 -7.63 -1.76 -12.24
CA SER A 136 -8.45 -0.55 -12.01
C SER A 136 -7.64 0.63 -11.49
N ALA A 137 -6.31 0.48 -11.31
CA ALA A 137 -5.47 1.57 -10.83
C ALA A 137 -5.15 2.54 -11.99
N PRO A 138 -5.52 3.83 -11.90
CA PRO A 138 -5.31 4.80 -13.00
C PRO A 138 -3.87 4.87 -13.47
N ARG A 139 -2.89 4.91 -12.53
CA ARG A 139 -1.46 4.93 -12.88
C ARG A 139 -1.01 3.68 -13.67
N ARG A 140 -1.62 2.48 -13.40
CA ARG A 140 -1.33 1.26 -14.17
C ARG A 140 -1.95 1.31 -15.56
N ILE A 141 -3.19 1.77 -15.63
CA ILE A 141 -3.92 1.94 -16.91
C ILE A 141 -3.12 2.85 -17.84
N SER A 142 -2.69 4.01 -17.34
CA SER A 142 -1.93 4.99 -18.12
C SER A 142 -0.61 4.42 -18.63
N GLN A 143 0.17 3.79 -17.76
CA GLN A 143 1.47 3.21 -18.12
C GLN A 143 1.32 2.01 -19.06
N LEU A 144 0.32 1.14 -18.88
CA LEU A 144 0.04 0.04 -19.81
C LEU A 144 -0.31 0.57 -21.20
N LYS A 145 -1.17 1.59 -21.29
CA LYS A 145 -1.54 2.21 -22.57
C LYS A 145 -0.35 2.87 -23.27
N ALA A 146 0.57 3.47 -22.49
CA ALA A 146 1.80 4.04 -23.05
C ALA A 146 2.74 2.97 -23.63
N LEU A 147 2.87 1.82 -22.93
CA LEU A 147 3.73 0.71 -23.36
C LEU A 147 3.09 -0.15 -24.47
N ARG A 148 1.79 -0.36 -24.38
CA ARG A 148 1.01 -1.26 -25.26
C ARG A 148 -0.37 -0.63 -25.49
N PRO A 149 -0.50 0.33 -26.42
CA PRO A 149 -1.77 1.03 -26.71
C PRO A 149 -2.85 0.13 -27.32
N ASP A 150 -2.46 -1.04 -27.82
CA ASP A 150 -3.33 -2.06 -28.40
C ASP A 150 -4.10 -2.88 -27.36
N LEU A 151 -3.70 -2.87 -26.09
CA LEU A 151 -4.30 -3.72 -25.05
C LEU A 151 -5.75 -3.30 -24.71
N ASP A 152 -6.60 -4.31 -24.51
CA ASP A 152 -7.94 -4.15 -23.96
C ASP A 152 -7.90 -4.17 -22.43
N ILE A 153 -7.79 -2.97 -21.80
CA ILE A 153 -7.67 -2.85 -20.35
C ILE A 153 -9.05 -2.94 -19.70
N ARG A 154 -9.21 -3.92 -18.81
CA ARG A 154 -10.46 -4.23 -18.14
C ARG A 154 -10.42 -3.88 -16.66
N PRO A 155 -11.54 -3.37 -16.08
CA PRO A 155 -11.66 -3.14 -14.65
C PRO A 155 -11.45 -4.44 -13.86
N LEU A 156 -10.67 -4.37 -12.77
CA LEU A 156 -10.33 -5.53 -11.95
C LEU A 156 -10.59 -5.25 -10.47
N ARG A 157 -11.38 -6.11 -9.85
CA ARG A 157 -11.69 -6.07 -8.42
C ARG A 157 -11.50 -7.41 -7.75
N GLY A 158 -11.58 -7.42 -6.42
CA GLY A 158 -11.45 -8.60 -5.60
C GLY A 158 -10.09 -8.70 -4.92
N ASN A 159 -9.88 -9.77 -4.19
CA ASN A 159 -8.60 -10.12 -3.58
C ASN A 159 -7.63 -10.72 -4.62
N ILE A 160 -6.39 -11.02 -4.20
CA ILE A 160 -5.35 -11.57 -5.09
C ILE A 160 -5.83 -12.85 -5.78
N ASP A 161 -6.39 -13.80 -5.02
CA ASP A 161 -6.82 -15.11 -5.55
C ASP A 161 -7.91 -14.94 -6.60
N SER A 162 -8.93 -14.10 -6.34
CA SER A 162 -10.01 -13.86 -7.30
C SER A 162 -9.55 -13.13 -8.55
N ARG A 163 -8.56 -12.23 -8.45
CA ARG A 163 -7.98 -11.53 -9.60
C ARG A 163 -7.17 -12.47 -10.47
N MET A 164 -6.33 -13.31 -9.86
CA MET A 164 -5.57 -14.35 -10.59
C MET A 164 -6.50 -15.39 -11.21
N GLY A 165 -7.59 -15.75 -10.52
CA GLY A 165 -8.61 -16.66 -11.02
C GLY A 165 -9.22 -16.25 -12.35
N ARG A 166 -9.30 -14.92 -12.65
CA ARG A 166 -9.78 -14.43 -13.95
C ARG A 166 -8.81 -14.74 -15.10
N VAL A 167 -7.51 -14.85 -14.82
CA VAL A 167 -6.53 -15.32 -15.81
C VAL A 167 -6.66 -16.82 -15.99
N THR A 168 -6.74 -17.58 -14.90
CA THR A 168 -6.87 -19.04 -14.95
C THR A 168 -8.17 -19.50 -15.63
N SER A 169 -9.26 -18.73 -15.48
CA SER A 169 -10.54 -19.01 -16.15
C SER A 169 -10.58 -18.60 -17.63
N GLY A 170 -9.56 -17.89 -18.12
CA GLY A 170 -9.53 -17.36 -19.50
C GLY A 170 -10.42 -16.13 -19.72
N GLU A 171 -10.96 -15.52 -18.66
CA GLU A 171 -11.71 -14.25 -18.76
C GLU A 171 -10.77 -13.09 -19.13
N LEU A 172 -9.55 -13.11 -18.58
CA LEU A 172 -8.48 -12.16 -18.85
C LEU A 172 -7.23 -12.89 -19.34
N ASP A 173 -6.43 -12.24 -20.17
CA ASP A 173 -5.13 -12.76 -20.61
C ASP A 173 -4.04 -12.48 -19.56
N ALA A 174 -4.15 -11.37 -18.81
CA ALA A 174 -3.23 -11.03 -17.75
C ALA A 174 -3.86 -10.09 -16.70
N VAL A 175 -3.22 -10.00 -15.55
CA VAL A 175 -3.52 -9.01 -14.49
C VAL A 175 -2.24 -8.36 -13.98
N VAL A 176 -2.31 -7.09 -13.56
CA VAL A 176 -1.19 -6.39 -12.91
C VAL A 176 -1.48 -6.23 -11.42
N LEU A 177 -0.58 -6.74 -10.59
CA LEU A 177 -0.66 -6.72 -9.13
C LEU A 177 0.63 -6.14 -8.54
N ALA A 178 0.56 -5.65 -7.28
CA ALA A 178 1.76 -5.30 -6.53
C ALA A 178 2.51 -6.59 -6.13
N PHE A 179 3.79 -6.69 -6.48
CA PHE A 179 4.60 -7.87 -6.21
C PHE A 179 4.70 -8.17 -4.71
N ALA A 180 4.83 -7.14 -3.87
CA ALA A 180 4.77 -7.28 -2.40
C ALA A 180 3.54 -8.06 -1.91
N GLY A 181 2.37 -7.84 -2.52
CA GLY A 181 1.16 -8.56 -2.15
C GLY A 181 1.24 -10.05 -2.47
N LEU A 182 1.78 -10.39 -3.65
CA LEU A 182 2.01 -11.78 -4.07
C LEU A 182 3.02 -12.49 -3.18
N THR A 183 4.15 -11.83 -2.89
CA THR A 183 5.22 -12.37 -2.04
C THR A 183 4.68 -12.71 -0.65
N ARG A 184 3.95 -11.77 -0.03
CA ARG A 184 3.40 -11.96 1.32
C ARG A 184 2.46 -13.15 1.45
N VAL A 185 1.67 -13.45 0.42
CA VAL A 185 0.76 -14.61 0.44
C VAL A 185 1.36 -15.87 -0.17
N GLY A 186 2.66 -15.87 -0.48
CA GLY A 186 3.39 -17.02 -1.03
C GLY A 186 3.13 -17.30 -2.52
N LEU A 187 2.64 -16.30 -3.26
CA LEU A 187 2.27 -16.43 -4.68
C LEU A 187 3.24 -15.70 -5.63
N GLY A 188 4.40 -15.26 -5.13
CA GLY A 188 5.38 -14.52 -5.95
C GLY A 188 5.85 -15.29 -7.20
N ALA A 189 5.94 -16.62 -7.12
CA ALA A 189 6.33 -17.46 -8.25
C ALA A 189 5.32 -17.45 -9.43
N ASN A 190 4.11 -16.93 -9.22
CA ASN A 190 3.09 -16.81 -10.27
C ASN A 190 3.30 -15.56 -11.15
N ALA A 191 4.20 -14.66 -10.76
CA ALA A 191 4.55 -13.51 -11.58
C ALA A 191 5.29 -13.98 -12.86
N THR A 192 4.73 -13.66 -14.02
CA THR A 192 5.36 -13.97 -15.31
C THR A 192 6.35 -12.87 -15.73
N GLN A 193 6.16 -11.67 -15.17
CA GLN A 193 7.09 -10.56 -15.30
C GLN A 193 7.03 -9.70 -14.04
N VAL A 194 8.20 -9.26 -13.54
CA VAL A 194 8.32 -8.23 -12.52
C VAL A 194 8.93 -7.01 -13.18
N PHE A 195 8.22 -5.89 -13.16
CA PHE A 195 8.61 -4.70 -13.91
C PHE A 195 9.75 -3.93 -13.25
N ASP A 196 10.65 -3.39 -14.05
CA ASP A 196 11.59 -2.37 -13.58
C ASP A 196 10.81 -1.09 -13.22
N PRO A 197 11.03 -0.49 -12.03
CA PRO A 197 10.40 0.77 -11.66
C PRO A 197 10.74 1.95 -12.58
N ALA A 198 11.83 1.85 -13.36
CA ALA A 198 12.17 2.83 -14.37
C ALA A 198 11.21 2.81 -15.57
N GLU A 199 10.66 1.62 -15.89
CA GLU A 199 9.72 1.43 -17.02
C GLU A 199 8.26 1.47 -16.56
N PHE A 200 7.99 0.91 -15.38
CA PHE A 200 6.64 0.80 -14.84
C PHE A 200 6.65 1.20 -13.36
N MET A 201 6.44 2.48 -13.11
CA MET A 201 6.59 3.07 -11.79
C MET A 201 5.46 2.65 -10.83
N PRO A 202 5.80 2.19 -9.60
CA PRO A 202 4.81 1.76 -8.61
C PRO A 202 4.06 2.93 -7.96
N ALA A 203 3.02 2.60 -7.18
CA ALA A 203 2.38 3.57 -6.30
C ALA A 203 3.35 4.09 -5.24
N PRO A 204 3.23 5.36 -4.81
CA PRO A 204 3.96 5.86 -3.65
C PRO A 204 3.76 4.96 -2.43
N ALA A 205 4.85 4.58 -1.76
CA ALA A 205 4.90 3.64 -0.64
C ALA A 205 4.38 2.21 -0.94
N GLN A 206 4.32 1.79 -2.19
CA GLN A 206 3.99 0.40 -2.50
C GLN A 206 5.00 -0.56 -1.88
N GLY A 207 4.53 -1.65 -1.28
CA GLY A 207 5.34 -2.62 -0.55
C GLY A 207 5.54 -2.27 0.94
N ALA A 208 5.44 -1.01 1.33
CA ALA A 208 5.50 -0.61 2.74
C ALA A 208 4.19 -0.91 3.48
N LEU A 209 4.33 -1.34 4.73
CA LEU A 209 3.25 -1.34 5.72
C LEU A 209 3.34 -0.08 6.56
N ALA A 210 2.21 0.38 7.05
CA ALA A 210 2.11 1.37 8.12
C ALA A 210 1.54 0.68 9.36
N VAL A 211 2.26 0.78 10.47
CA VAL A 211 1.84 0.26 11.76
C VAL A 211 1.54 1.45 12.65
N GLU A 212 0.30 1.55 13.12
CA GLU A 212 -0.18 2.67 13.93
C GLU A 212 -0.64 2.21 15.31
N CYS A 213 -0.41 3.03 16.32
CA CYS A 213 -1.04 2.91 17.63
C CYS A 213 -1.52 4.29 18.11
N ARG A 214 -2.25 4.36 19.22
CA ARG A 214 -2.60 5.66 19.83
C ARG A 214 -1.34 6.42 20.23
N ALA A 215 -1.31 7.73 19.98
CA ALA A 215 -0.16 8.57 20.27
C ALA A 215 0.16 8.67 21.79
N GLU A 216 -0.87 8.54 22.64
CA GLU A 216 -0.75 8.56 24.09
C GLU A 216 -0.45 7.19 24.73
N ASP A 217 -0.47 6.09 23.98
CA ASP A 217 -0.22 4.73 24.49
C ASP A 217 1.28 4.43 24.49
N GLU A 218 1.97 4.80 25.56
CA GLU A 218 3.44 4.65 25.68
C GLU A 218 3.90 3.22 25.45
N TYR A 219 3.19 2.22 26.00
CA TYR A 219 3.57 0.82 25.85
C TYR A 219 3.46 0.33 24.39
N ALA A 220 2.37 0.68 23.71
CA ALA A 220 2.21 0.34 22.29
C ALA A 220 3.23 1.07 21.41
N ARG A 221 3.55 2.35 21.71
CA ARG A 221 4.58 3.12 21.01
C ARG A 221 5.96 2.47 21.12
N GLU A 222 6.39 2.14 22.34
CA GLU A 222 7.67 1.45 22.56
C GLU A 222 7.75 0.14 21.77
N ALA A 223 6.64 -0.60 21.70
CA ALA A 223 6.58 -1.85 20.95
C ALA A 223 6.71 -1.63 19.44
N VAL A 224 5.90 -0.73 18.86
CA VAL A 224 5.92 -0.49 17.41
C VAL A 224 7.21 0.19 16.96
N ASP A 225 7.86 0.99 17.81
CA ASP A 225 9.17 1.61 17.53
C ASP A 225 10.29 0.57 17.29
N LYS A 226 10.15 -0.66 17.84
CA LYS A 226 11.08 -1.77 17.55
C LYS A 226 11.00 -2.25 16.10
N LEU A 227 9.93 -1.94 15.39
CA LEU A 227 9.70 -2.37 14.01
C LEU A 227 10.25 -1.41 12.96
N VAL A 228 10.68 -0.21 13.36
CA VAL A 228 11.08 0.87 12.44
C VAL A 228 12.24 0.46 11.55
N SER A 229 12.05 0.62 10.23
CA SER A 229 13.13 0.65 9.24
C SER A 229 13.39 2.10 8.83
N VAL A 230 14.56 2.63 9.16
CA VAL A 230 14.91 4.04 8.91
C VAL A 230 14.93 4.34 7.41
N ASP A 231 15.59 3.51 6.62
CA ASP A 231 15.74 3.70 5.18
C ASP A 231 14.40 3.60 4.45
N ASP A 232 13.56 2.61 4.82
CA ASP A 232 12.23 2.44 4.22
C ASP A 232 11.27 3.56 4.63
N THR A 233 11.38 4.05 5.87
CA THR A 233 10.64 5.23 6.34
C THR A 233 11.03 6.44 5.51
N THR A 234 12.32 6.67 5.31
CA THR A 234 12.86 7.77 4.52
C THR A 234 12.37 7.71 3.08
N CYS A 235 12.51 6.57 2.42
CA CYS A 235 12.04 6.39 1.03
C CYS A 235 10.52 6.59 0.91
N ALA A 236 9.73 5.93 1.77
CA ALA A 236 8.28 6.03 1.73
C ALA A 236 7.78 7.45 2.04
N THR A 237 8.45 8.18 2.93
CA THR A 237 8.16 9.59 3.21
C THR A 237 8.37 10.46 1.98
N ALA A 238 9.52 10.33 1.30
CA ALA A 238 9.79 11.07 0.08
C ALA A 238 8.74 10.83 -1.01
N GLU A 239 8.40 9.56 -1.25
CA GLU A 239 7.39 9.16 -2.24
C GLU A 239 6.00 9.71 -1.90
N ARG A 240 5.58 9.62 -0.64
CA ARG A 240 4.26 10.10 -0.20
C ARG A 240 4.16 11.61 -0.16
N THR A 241 5.28 12.31 0.06
CA THR A 241 5.31 13.77 -0.02
C THR A 241 5.00 14.25 -1.43
N VAL A 242 5.49 13.57 -2.48
CA VAL A 242 5.09 13.89 -3.87
C VAL A 242 3.57 13.81 -4.02
N LEU A 243 2.94 12.73 -3.55
CA LEU A 243 1.49 12.54 -3.62
C LEU A 243 0.72 13.61 -2.84
N ALA A 244 1.21 13.98 -1.66
CA ALA A 244 0.58 14.98 -0.80
C ALA A 244 0.65 16.39 -1.41
N VAL A 245 1.81 16.79 -1.93
CA VAL A 245 2.03 18.12 -2.55
C VAL A 245 1.22 18.26 -3.84
N LEU A 246 1.08 17.19 -4.63
CA LEU A 246 0.23 17.19 -5.82
C LEU A 246 -1.28 17.20 -5.47
N GLU A 247 -1.64 17.19 -4.17
CA GLU A 247 -3.03 17.07 -3.70
C GLU A 247 -3.78 15.89 -4.34
N ALA A 248 -3.02 14.88 -4.72
CA ALA A 248 -3.52 13.72 -5.45
C ALA A 248 -3.97 12.63 -4.48
N GLY A 249 -5.18 12.11 -4.68
CA GLY A 249 -5.70 10.97 -3.93
C GLY A 249 -5.14 9.63 -4.44
N CYS A 250 -5.47 8.53 -3.73
CA CYS A 250 -5.08 7.16 -4.13
C CYS A 250 -5.60 6.75 -5.52
N THR A 251 -6.55 7.49 -6.08
CA THR A 251 -7.14 7.27 -7.41
C THR A 251 -6.51 8.12 -8.50
N ALA A 252 -5.56 9.01 -8.17
CA ALA A 252 -4.86 9.80 -9.17
C ALA A 252 -3.82 8.96 -9.93
N PRO A 253 -3.52 9.31 -11.18
CA PRO A 253 -2.50 8.64 -11.99
C PRO A 253 -1.08 9.09 -11.62
N VAL A 254 -0.76 9.02 -10.33
CA VAL A 254 0.52 9.41 -9.74
C VAL A 254 1.29 8.18 -9.30
N ALA A 255 2.57 8.15 -9.61
CA ALA A 255 3.51 7.14 -9.16
C ALA A 255 4.76 7.79 -8.56
N ALA A 256 5.42 7.11 -7.64
CA ALA A 256 6.73 7.54 -7.14
C ALA A 256 7.52 6.34 -6.62
N THR A 257 8.84 6.44 -6.72
CA THR A 257 9.76 5.45 -6.17
C THR A 257 11.04 6.14 -5.70
N ALA A 258 11.51 5.76 -4.52
CA ALA A 258 12.75 6.27 -3.95
C ALA A 258 13.71 5.12 -3.61
N THR A 259 14.99 5.38 -3.74
CA THR A 259 16.08 4.53 -3.25
C THR A 259 16.99 5.36 -2.38
N ILE A 260 17.69 4.71 -1.44
CA ILE A 260 18.68 5.35 -0.58
C ILE A 260 19.99 4.60 -0.69
N ASP A 261 21.08 5.32 -0.86
CA ASP A 261 22.44 4.79 -0.87
C ASP A 261 23.37 5.78 -0.19
N GLY A 262 24.14 5.32 0.81
CA GLY A 262 25.06 6.16 1.58
C GLY A 262 24.39 7.41 2.20
N GLY A 263 23.10 7.34 2.55
CA GLY A 263 22.32 8.44 3.10
C GLY A 263 21.79 9.43 2.04
N GLN A 264 22.11 9.22 0.76
CA GLN A 264 21.51 9.97 -0.35
C GLN A 264 20.26 9.27 -0.87
N ILE A 265 19.17 10.03 -0.98
CA ILE A 265 17.89 9.59 -1.52
C ILE A 265 17.85 10.00 -2.99
N THR A 266 17.58 9.03 -3.88
CA THR A 266 17.17 9.29 -5.25
C THR A 266 15.67 9.10 -5.33
N LEU A 267 14.92 10.17 -5.62
CA LEU A 267 13.47 10.15 -5.73
C LEU A 267 13.05 10.41 -7.16
N ARG A 268 12.23 9.54 -7.70
CA ARG A 268 11.60 9.67 -9.00
C ARG A 268 10.08 9.70 -8.81
N GLY A 269 9.43 10.74 -9.38
CA GLY A 269 7.98 10.90 -9.35
C GLY A 269 7.42 11.06 -10.75
N GLY A 270 6.18 10.60 -10.96
CA GLY A 270 5.54 10.68 -12.26
C GLY A 270 4.04 10.92 -12.19
N VAL A 271 3.52 11.67 -13.15
CA VAL A 271 2.09 11.88 -13.40
C VAL A 271 1.78 11.48 -14.84
N PHE A 272 0.72 10.71 -15.02
CA PHE A 272 0.45 10.00 -16.26
C PHE A 272 -0.94 10.35 -16.79
N ALA A 273 -1.05 10.76 -18.05
CA ALA A 273 -2.35 10.95 -18.70
C ALA A 273 -3.12 9.62 -18.80
N LEU A 274 -4.40 9.62 -18.50
CA LEU A 274 -5.24 8.40 -18.48
C LEU A 274 -5.37 7.71 -19.85
N ASP A 275 -5.13 8.45 -20.93
CA ASP A 275 -5.10 7.91 -22.30
C ASP A 275 -3.78 7.25 -22.68
N GLY A 276 -2.72 7.44 -21.85
CA GLY A 276 -1.38 6.91 -22.07
C GLY A 276 -0.50 7.74 -23.03
N TYR A 277 -1.00 8.80 -23.62
CA TYR A 277 -0.27 9.58 -24.62
C TYR A 277 0.73 10.59 -24.04
N ALA A 278 0.61 10.91 -22.77
CA ALA A 278 1.53 11.83 -22.12
C ALA A 278 1.91 11.36 -20.72
N GLN A 279 3.14 11.57 -20.37
CA GLN A 279 3.67 11.35 -19.03
C GLN A 279 4.67 12.44 -18.69
N LEU A 280 4.65 12.86 -17.43
CA LEU A 280 5.66 13.72 -16.84
C LEU A 280 6.38 12.91 -15.78
N VAL A 281 7.68 12.80 -15.88
CA VAL A 281 8.52 12.10 -14.91
C VAL A 281 9.68 13.00 -14.55
N GLU A 282 9.85 13.23 -13.25
CA GLU A 282 10.91 14.05 -12.69
C GLU A 282 11.71 13.28 -11.66
N GLU A 283 12.98 13.61 -11.55
CA GLU A 283 13.92 13.02 -10.62
C GLU A 283 14.70 14.09 -9.88
N ALA A 284 15.01 13.82 -8.62
CA ALA A 284 15.92 14.62 -7.83
C ALA A 284 16.66 13.75 -6.81
N VAL A 285 17.80 14.25 -6.34
CA VAL A 285 18.65 13.60 -5.32
C VAL A 285 18.81 14.56 -4.15
N GLY A 286 18.72 14.06 -2.93
CA GLY A 286 18.84 14.84 -1.71
C GLY A 286 18.97 13.97 -0.47
N THR A 287 18.96 14.59 0.71
CA THR A 287 19.09 13.90 1.99
C THR A 287 17.86 14.03 2.90
N ASP A 288 17.07 15.10 2.69
CA ASP A 288 15.81 15.29 3.39
C ASP A 288 14.63 14.76 2.55
N PRO A 289 13.89 13.76 3.02
CA PRO A 289 12.83 13.13 2.24
C PRO A 289 11.63 14.05 1.97
N VAL A 290 11.31 14.96 2.89
CA VAL A 290 10.18 15.88 2.73
C VAL A 290 10.53 16.99 1.76
N GLU A 291 11.69 17.63 1.93
CA GLU A 291 12.19 18.64 0.99
C GLU A 291 12.31 18.07 -0.42
N LEU A 292 12.87 16.86 -0.55
CA LEU A 292 13.03 16.19 -1.84
C LEU A 292 11.69 15.90 -2.51
N GLY A 293 10.70 15.45 -1.74
CA GLY A 293 9.33 15.26 -2.22
C GLY A 293 8.72 16.54 -2.77
N HIS A 294 8.89 17.66 -2.06
CA HIS A 294 8.47 19.00 -2.54
C HIS A 294 9.17 19.39 -3.84
N VAL A 295 10.48 19.19 -3.93
CA VAL A 295 11.27 19.52 -5.14
C VAL A 295 10.74 18.75 -6.35
N VAL A 296 10.53 17.44 -6.23
CA VAL A 296 10.03 16.61 -7.34
C VAL A 296 8.61 17.01 -7.72
N ALA A 297 7.72 17.22 -6.73
CA ALA A 297 6.36 17.65 -7.01
C ALA A 297 6.30 19.02 -7.70
N GLN A 298 7.15 19.98 -7.29
CA GLN A 298 7.22 21.29 -7.93
C GLN A 298 7.69 21.18 -9.38
N LYS A 299 8.72 20.38 -9.67
CA LYS A 299 9.16 20.11 -11.05
C LYS A 299 8.03 19.54 -11.91
N LEU A 300 7.23 18.61 -11.35
CA LEU A 300 6.06 18.06 -12.03
C LEU A 300 5.02 19.14 -12.32
N PHE A 301 4.73 20.04 -11.37
CA PHE A 301 3.83 21.17 -11.60
C PHE A 301 4.35 22.12 -12.68
N ASP A 302 5.62 22.47 -12.64
CA ASP A 302 6.27 23.33 -13.65
C ASP A 302 6.22 22.69 -15.04
N GLY A 303 6.30 21.36 -15.11
CA GLY A 303 6.09 20.57 -16.33
C GLY A 303 4.62 20.47 -16.78
N GLY A 304 3.67 20.95 -15.98
CA GLY A 304 2.25 21.00 -16.31
C GLY A 304 1.43 19.80 -15.82
N ALA A 305 1.83 19.16 -14.71
CA ALA A 305 1.15 18.02 -14.11
C ALA A 305 -0.34 18.27 -13.80
N ALA A 306 -0.72 19.51 -13.49
CA ALA A 306 -2.11 19.89 -13.21
C ALA A 306 -3.11 19.53 -14.32
N ARG A 307 -2.61 19.27 -15.54
CA ARG A 307 -3.46 18.81 -16.66
C ARG A 307 -3.86 17.34 -16.58
N PHE A 308 -3.21 16.56 -15.70
CA PHE A 308 -3.40 15.12 -15.58
C PHE A 308 -4.00 14.69 -14.22
N LEU A 309 -4.16 15.63 -13.28
CA LEU A 309 -4.65 15.43 -11.90
C LEU A 309 -6.16 15.69 -11.73
#